data_df9bdb510c012a6b0341769380e2d89d
#
_entry.id   df9bdb510c012a6b0341769380e2d89d
#
_cell.length_a   1.000
_cell.length_b   1.000
_cell.length_c   1.000
_cell.angle_alpha   90.00
_cell.angle_beta   90.00
_cell.angle_gamma   90.00
#
_symmetry.space_group_name_H-M   'P 1'
#
loop_
_entity.id
_entity.type
_entity.pdbx_description
1 polymer ?
#
loop_
_entity_poly.entity_id
_entity_poly.type
_entity_poly.pdbx_seq_one_letter_code
_entity_poly.pdbx_strand_id
1 'polypeptide(L)'
;MLALAASSALAQTRVVSQPAADSAASAAPSQSPAATAPAAAAAPVSLSARKVYEQARPSLVQIRTVLKGGPSQTSVGSGFLVTAQGHIVTNFHVVSEAALKPERHDLVYVTADGREAPLVILQLDVLHDLALLRAGDALAPLAASAAGAGASAAGATTSVKATSVKATSSKVGANAAAASSAAPRGFEPLAFRPASQPLAQGERIYSLGNPLDVGFTITQGTYNGLVRRSFYPQIFFGGALSAGMSGGPALDDEGHVVGINVARRVDGEQVSFLVPAEFAIGLLARGKDAAPIIGPAYGIVDEQLQQHQAALTDRFIAQGWKEATHPRYRVPVPPDVFMRCWGTSEVSRTGGLDFERSECQMDTRIFVGEYTTGTISLRHESYDGSKLGPLRFAARYSQSFRNESFIRLPAQHQTKPRCNEDFVDRDGLPLRAVVCMRAYKKLPQLYDVSVLVATLDQPESGVQGRFDAQGVSFGNAQKLAQHYLDAFRWVR
;
A
#
# COMPACT_ATOMS: atom_id res chain seq x y z
N MET A 1 -38.29 -1.04 -48.11
CA MET A 1 -37.06 -1.10 -48.90
C MET A 1 -36.21 0.11 -48.55
N LEU A 2 -35.20 -0.03 -47.75
CA LEU A 2 -33.87 0.61 -47.79
C LEU A 2 -33.09 0.09 -46.61
N ALA A 3 -32.10 -0.72 -46.87
CA ALA A 3 -31.14 -1.22 -45.89
C ALA A 3 -30.11 -0.13 -45.61
N LEU A 4 -29.79 0.14 -44.33
CA LEU A 4 -28.59 0.89 -43.90
C LEU A 4 -27.69 -0.03 -43.10
N ALA A 5 -26.54 -0.28 -43.68
CA ALA A 5 -25.45 -1.02 -43.10
C ALA A 5 -24.78 -0.18 -42.00
N ALA A 6 -24.61 -0.75 -40.79
CA ALA A 6 -23.84 -0.18 -39.71
C ALA A 6 -22.38 -0.65 -39.83
N SER A 7 -21.47 0.26 -40.16
CA SER A 7 -20.02 0.03 -40.13
C SER A 7 -19.46 0.18 -38.73
N SER A 8 -18.88 -0.89 -38.23
CA SER A 8 -18.13 -0.91 -36.96
C SER A 8 -16.78 -0.22 -37.13
N ALA A 9 -16.58 0.91 -36.51
CA ALA A 9 -15.28 1.57 -36.40
C ALA A 9 -14.54 1.12 -35.12
N LEU A 10 -13.51 0.31 -35.29
CA LEU A 10 -12.51 -0.02 -34.27
C LEU A 10 -11.65 1.23 -34.01
N ALA A 11 -11.78 1.80 -32.83
CA ALA A 11 -10.91 2.87 -32.37
C ALA A 11 -9.57 2.28 -31.89
N GLN A 12 -8.55 2.39 -32.73
CA GLN A 12 -7.15 2.13 -32.36
C GLN A 12 -6.62 3.32 -31.55
N THR A 13 -6.19 3.05 -30.31
CA THR A 13 -5.51 4.02 -29.44
C THR A 13 -4.11 4.28 -30.00
N ARG A 14 -3.89 5.44 -30.58
CA ARG A 14 -2.55 5.92 -30.96
C ARG A 14 -1.79 6.36 -29.71
N VAL A 15 -0.67 5.71 -29.46
CA VAL A 15 0.38 6.18 -28.57
C VAL A 15 1.03 7.40 -29.23
N VAL A 16 0.94 8.58 -28.58
CA VAL A 16 1.60 9.79 -29.05
C VAL A 16 3.02 9.78 -28.49
N SER A 17 3.98 9.57 -29.39
CA SER A 17 5.41 9.75 -29.12
C SER A 17 5.72 11.25 -29.07
N GLN A 18 6.45 11.70 -28.04
CA GLN A 18 6.96 13.06 -27.95
C GLN A 18 8.06 13.29 -28.99
N PRO A 19 8.16 14.47 -29.62
CA PRO A 19 9.25 14.80 -30.53
C PRO A 19 10.53 15.10 -29.75
N ALA A 20 11.65 14.52 -30.21
CA ALA A 20 12.98 14.81 -29.74
C ALA A 20 13.37 16.26 -30.10
N ALA A 21 13.96 16.98 -29.16
CA ALA A 21 14.54 18.28 -29.40
C ALA A 21 15.92 18.09 -30.06
N ASP A 22 16.06 18.66 -31.24
CA ASP A 22 17.37 18.81 -31.93
C ASP A 22 18.27 19.76 -31.12
N SER A 23 19.40 19.25 -30.64
CA SER A 23 20.49 20.08 -30.18
C SER A 23 21.73 19.84 -31.03
N ALA A 24 22.22 20.94 -31.63
CA ALA A 24 23.37 21.01 -32.51
C ALA A 24 24.61 20.40 -31.89
N ALA A 25 25.29 19.55 -32.68
CA ALA A 25 26.53 18.92 -32.34
C ALA A 25 27.68 19.94 -32.33
N SER A 26 28.38 20.06 -31.20
CA SER A 26 29.75 20.56 -31.11
C SER A 26 30.68 19.35 -30.98
N ALA A 27 31.57 19.18 -31.93
CA ALA A 27 32.51 18.07 -31.98
C ALA A 27 33.54 18.18 -30.84
N ALA A 28 33.61 17.16 -29.99
CA ALA A 28 34.70 16.93 -29.04
C ALA A 28 35.44 15.61 -29.40
N PRO A 29 36.72 15.48 -29.07
CA PRO A 29 37.59 14.45 -29.63
C PRO A 29 37.26 13.05 -29.12
N SER A 30 37.44 12.07 -30.02
CA SER A 30 37.23 10.65 -29.78
C SER A 30 38.06 10.11 -28.61
N GLN A 31 37.38 9.73 -27.53
CA GLN A 31 37.96 8.89 -26.50
C GLN A 31 37.71 7.41 -26.84
N SER A 32 38.80 6.64 -26.78
CA SER A 32 38.80 5.18 -26.92
C SER A 32 37.76 4.54 -25.96
N PRO A 33 37.13 3.42 -26.33
CA PRO A 33 36.15 2.75 -25.46
C PRO A 33 36.85 2.29 -24.18
N ALA A 34 36.43 2.87 -23.05
CA ALA A 34 36.81 2.37 -21.74
C ALA A 34 36.28 0.94 -21.61
N ALA A 35 37.15 0.02 -21.25
CA ALA A 35 36.79 -1.35 -20.94
C ALA A 35 35.65 -1.38 -19.94
N THR A 36 34.53 -2.02 -20.30
CA THR A 36 33.40 -2.25 -19.44
C THR A 36 33.89 -3.01 -18.20
N ALA A 37 33.90 -2.37 -17.05
CA ALA A 37 34.16 -3.05 -15.78
C ALA A 37 33.16 -4.21 -15.67
N PRO A 38 33.57 -5.41 -15.24
CA PRO A 38 32.66 -6.53 -15.04
C PRO A 38 31.60 -6.08 -13.99
N ALA A 39 30.33 -6.33 -14.31
CA ALA A 39 29.25 -6.09 -13.37
C ALA A 39 29.64 -6.70 -12.03
N ALA A 40 29.68 -5.89 -10.97
CA ALA A 40 30.02 -6.35 -9.64
C ALA A 40 29.09 -7.53 -9.31
N ALA A 41 29.68 -8.71 -9.15
CA ALA A 41 28.93 -9.89 -8.71
C ALA A 41 28.19 -9.51 -7.43
N ALA A 42 26.89 -9.77 -7.38
CA ALA A 42 26.08 -9.50 -6.18
C ALA A 42 26.80 -10.12 -4.98
N ALA A 43 27.02 -9.31 -3.94
CA ALA A 43 27.72 -9.76 -2.75
C ALA A 43 27.01 -10.99 -2.20
N PRO A 44 27.72 -12.08 -1.84
CA PRO A 44 27.09 -13.30 -1.33
C PRO A 44 26.27 -12.97 -0.10
N VAL A 45 25.10 -13.59 0.03
CA VAL A 45 24.22 -13.48 1.20
C VAL A 45 25.04 -13.74 2.47
N SER A 46 24.93 -12.87 3.49
CA SER A 46 25.70 -13.03 4.72
C SER A 46 25.38 -14.36 5.41
N LEU A 47 26.35 -14.92 6.14
CA LEU A 47 26.13 -16.17 6.90
C LEU A 47 24.96 -16.05 7.89
N SER A 48 24.77 -14.87 8.49
CA SER A 48 23.63 -14.58 9.37
C SER A 48 22.30 -14.58 8.61
N ALA A 49 22.22 -13.97 7.42
CA ALA A 49 21.01 -14.01 6.60
C ALA A 49 20.64 -15.43 6.21
N ARG A 50 21.62 -16.27 5.85
CA ARG A 50 21.38 -17.68 5.55
C ARG A 50 20.81 -18.42 6.76
N LYS A 51 21.40 -18.23 7.94
CA LYS A 51 20.92 -18.83 9.19
C LYS A 51 19.48 -18.44 9.50
N VAL A 52 19.18 -17.13 9.46
CA VAL A 52 17.84 -16.58 9.70
C VAL A 52 16.83 -17.16 8.69
N TYR A 53 17.22 -17.24 7.41
CA TYR A 53 16.35 -17.81 6.38
C TYR A 53 16.05 -19.29 6.63
N GLU A 54 17.07 -20.11 6.92
CA GLU A 54 16.91 -21.54 7.17
C GLU A 54 16.04 -21.82 8.41
N GLN A 55 16.13 -20.96 9.42
CA GLN A 55 15.30 -21.04 10.63
C GLN A 55 13.85 -20.62 10.39
N ALA A 56 13.63 -19.51 9.68
CA ALA A 56 12.30 -18.94 9.48
C ALA A 56 11.51 -19.61 8.35
N ARG A 57 12.17 -20.17 7.33
CA ARG A 57 11.54 -20.72 6.12
C ARG A 57 10.40 -21.71 6.40
N PRO A 58 10.47 -22.63 7.39
CA PRO A 58 9.36 -23.56 7.69
C PRO A 58 8.08 -22.84 8.18
N SER A 59 8.22 -21.63 8.72
CA SER A 59 7.11 -20.84 9.25
C SER A 59 6.52 -19.87 8.24
N LEU A 60 7.12 -19.75 7.05
CA LEU A 60 6.65 -18.88 5.99
C LEU A 60 5.56 -19.54 5.17
N VAL A 61 4.55 -18.77 4.80
CA VAL A 61 3.49 -19.21 3.90
C VAL A 61 3.25 -18.13 2.85
N GLN A 62 2.91 -18.55 1.63
CA GLN A 62 2.31 -17.70 0.64
C GLN A 62 0.82 -17.65 0.89
N ILE A 63 0.23 -16.46 0.86
CA ILE A 63 -1.21 -16.26 0.97
C ILE A 63 -1.76 -15.95 -0.42
N ARG A 64 -2.79 -16.67 -0.83
CA ARG A 64 -3.48 -16.47 -2.11
C ARG A 64 -4.95 -16.22 -1.89
N THR A 65 -5.46 -15.14 -2.47
CA THR A 65 -6.91 -14.93 -2.67
C THR A 65 -7.25 -15.45 -4.05
N VAL A 66 -8.15 -16.42 -4.13
CA VAL A 66 -8.53 -17.11 -5.37
C VAL A 66 -10.01 -16.93 -5.66
N LEU A 67 -10.39 -16.91 -6.94
CA LEU A 67 -11.80 -16.90 -7.33
C LEU A 67 -12.45 -18.25 -7.05
N LYS A 68 -13.63 -18.24 -6.44
CA LYS A 68 -14.44 -19.44 -6.28
C LYS A 68 -14.77 -20.08 -7.62
N GLY A 69 -14.55 -21.39 -7.70
CA GLY A 69 -14.83 -22.16 -8.91
C GLY A 69 -13.71 -22.18 -9.94
N GLY A 70 -12.51 -21.65 -9.62
CA GLY A 70 -11.34 -21.71 -10.51
C GLY A 70 -10.03 -21.46 -9.80
N PRO A 71 -8.89 -21.77 -10.42
CA PRO A 71 -7.56 -21.57 -9.84
C PRO A 71 -7.05 -20.13 -9.97
N SER A 72 -7.87 -19.19 -10.52
CA SER A 72 -7.44 -17.82 -10.80
C SER A 72 -7.21 -17.03 -9.53
N GLN A 73 -5.97 -16.56 -9.34
CA GLN A 73 -5.58 -15.72 -8.23
C GLN A 73 -5.98 -14.26 -8.50
N THR A 74 -6.50 -13.58 -7.50
CA THR A 74 -6.81 -12.14 -7.54
C THR A 74 -5.82 -11.32 -6.70
N SER A 75 -5.23 -11.94 -5.67
CA SER A 75 -4.19 -11.34 -4.84
C SER A 75 -3.21 -12.41 -4.36
N VAL A 76 -1.95 -12.02 -4.24
CA VAL A 76 -0.86 -12.87 -3.70
C VAL A 76 -0.02 -12.05 -2.75
N GLY A 77 0.30 -12.65 -1.62
CA GLY A 77 1.20 -12.08 -0.62
C GLY A 77 1.90 -13.16 0.19
N SER A 78 2.54 -12.74 1.24
CA SER A 78 3.22 -13.60 2.21
C SER A 78 2.53 -13.55 3.57
N GLY A 79 2.81 -14.53 4.40
CA GLY A 79 2.41 -14.59 5.79
C GLY A 79 3.38 -15.46 6.58
N PHE A 80 3.21 -15.50 7.89
CA PHE A 80 4.05 -16.33 8.75
C PHE A 80 3.29 -16.80 9.99
N LEU A 81 3.65 -17.98 10.46
CA LEU A 81 3.10 -18.59 11.66
C LEU A 81 3.59 -17.85 12.90
N VAL A 82 2.67 -17.56 13.82
CA VAL A 82 2.94 -16.90 15.11
C VAL A 82 2.54 -17.72 16.34
N THR A 83 1.82 -18.83 16.15
CA THR A 83 1.47 -19.77 17.24
C THR A 83 1.45 -21.22 16.75
N ALA A 84 1.63 -22.17 17.66
CA ALA A 84 1.52 -23.60 17.38
C ALA A 84 0.07 -24.02 16.99
N GLN A 85 -0.95 -23.18 17.27
CA GLN A 85 -2.34 -23.41 16.90
C GLN A 85 -2.67 -22.99 15.45
N GLY A 86 -1.66 -22.60 14.66
CA GLY A 86 -1.83 -22.27 13.25
C GLY A 86 -2.29 -20.83 12.98
N HIS A 87 -2.05 -19.91 13.92
CA HIS A 87 -2.30 -18.48 13.65
C HIS A 87 -1.24 -17.92 12.73
N ILE A 88 -1.68 -17.20 11.70
CA ILE A 88 -0.85 -16.60 10.66
C ILE A 88 -1.12 -15.09 10.62
N VAL A 89 -0.05 -14.30 10.60
CA VAL A 89 -0.11 -12.86 10.35
C VAL A 89 0.21 -12.58 8.89
N THR A 90 -0.55 -11.66 8.29
CA THR A 90 -0.34 -11.10 6.96
C THR A 90 -0.84 -9.68 6.88
N ASN A 91 -0.76 -9.02 5.70
CA ASN A 91 -1.41 -7.72 5.50
C ASN A 91 -2.90 -7.86 5.17
N PHE A 92 -3.68 -6.84 5.56
CA PHE A 92 -5.10 -6.75 5.20
C PHE A 92 -5.30 -6.65 3.70
N HIS A 93 -4.51 -5.82 2.99
CA HIS A 93 -4.67 -5.66 1.55
C HIS A 93 -4.48 -6.97 0.77
N VAL A 94 -3.70 -7.95 1.28
CA VAL A 94 -3.53 -9.28 0.66
C VAL A 94 -4.83 -10.09 0.70
N VAL A 95 -5.62 -9.96 1.78
CA VAL A 95 -6.84 -10.74 2.02
C VAL A 95 -8.12 -9.93 1.83
N SER A 96 -8.01 -8.66 1.49
CA SER A 96 -9.12 -7.71 1.49
C SER A 96 -10.27 -8.10 0.55
N GLU A 97 -9.99 -8.69 -0.61
CA GLU A 97 -11.04 -9.15 -1.50
C GLU A 97 -11.83 -10.34 -0.92
N ALA A 98 -11.15 -11.30 -0.30
CA ALA A 98 -11.81 -12.39 0.39
C ALA A 98 -12.58 -11.91 1.63
N ALA A 99 -12.05 -10.93 2.37
CA ALA A 99 -12.73 -10.33 3.52
C ALA A 99 -14.00 -9.55 3.11
N LEU A 100 -13.97 -8.83 1.98
CA LEU A 100 -15.04 -7.96 1.54
C LEU A 100 -16.05 -8.62 0.59
N LYS A 101 -15.63 -9.67 -0.13
CA LYS A 101 -16.43 -10.39 -1.12
C LYS A 101 -16.27 -11.92 -0.94
N PRO A 102 -16.55 -12.46 0.27
CA PRO A 102 -16.32 -13.89 0.58
C PRO A 102 -17.21 -14.83 -0.25
N GLU A 103 -18.27 -14.33 -0.87
CA GLU A 103 -19.12 -15.08 -1.79
C GLU A 103 -18.43 -15.37 -3.13
N ARG A 104 -17.36 -14.63 -3.47
CA ARG A 104 -16.62 -14.72 -4.74
C ARG A 104 -15.21 -15.24 -4.60
N HIS A 105 -14.63 -15.16 -3.39
CA HIS A 105 -13.23 -15.45 -3.15
C HIS A 105 -13.05 -16.44 -2.00
N ASP A 106 -12.05 -17.31 -2.15
CA ASP A 106 -11.51 -18.16 -1.10
C ASP A 106 -10.10 -17.72 -0.75
N LEU A 107 -9.68 -18.01 0.49
CA LEU A 107 -8.30 -17.84 0.95
C LEU A 107 -7.64 -19.18 1.11
N VAL A 108 -6.44 -19.29 0.56
CA VAL A 108 -5.59 -20.45 0.73
C VAL A 108 -4.17 -20.03 1.10
N TYR A 109 -3.45 -20.87 1.80
CA TYR A 109 -2.00 -20.72 1.97
C TYR A 109 -1.25 -21.82 1.24
N VAL A 110 -0.02 -21.52 0.83
CA VAL A 110 0.91 -22.49 0.27
C VAL A 110 2.20 -22.41 1.07
N THR A 111 2.62 -23.56 1.57
CA THR A 111 3.87 -23.70 2.35
C THR A 111 5.09 -23.73 1.44
N ALA A 112 6.28 -23.60 2.04
CA ALA A 112 7.54 -23.63 1.30
C ALA A 112 7.84 -24.99 0.64
N ASP A 113 7.16 -26.07 1.05
CA ASP A 113 7.20 -27.41 0.45
C ASP A 113 6.02 -27.69 -0.51
N GLY A 114 5.21 -26.67 -0.82
CA GLY A 114 4.15 -26.72 -1.83
C GLY A 114 2.82 -27.28 -1.36
N ARG A 115 2.61 -27.52 -0.06
CA ARG A 115 1.31 -27.95 0.47
C ARG A 115 0.35 -26.75 0.49
N GLU A 116 -0.87 -26.96 0.04
CA GLU A 116 -1.92 -25.95 0.00
C GLU A 116 -3.09 -26.36 0.91
N ALA A 117 -3.66 -25.40 1.64
CA ALA A 117 -4.85 -25.60 2.45
C ALA A 117 -5.62 -24.29 2.67
N PRO A 118 -6.92 -24.37 3.05
CA PRO A 118 -7.74 -23.20 3.26
C PRO A 118 -7.37 -22.41 4.51
N LEU A 119 -7.69 -21.11 4.46
CA LEU A 119 -7.52 -20.17 5.57
C LEU A 119 -8.87 -19.54 5.95
N VAL A 120 -9.00 -19.22 7.24
CA VAL A 120 -10.09 -18.39 7.75
C VAL A 120 -9.55 -17.11 8.37
N ILE A 121 -10.30 -16.02 8.24
CA ILE A 121 -9.96 -14.73 8.82
C ILE A 121 -10.54 -14.68 10.23
N LEU A 122 -9.70 -14.40 11.24
CA LEU A 122 -10.12 -14.24 12.63
C LEU A 122 -10.29 -12.79 13.04
N GLN A 123 -9.34 -11.92 12.62
CA GLN A 123 -9.35 -10.52 13.01
C GLN A 123 -8.69 -9.67 11.94
N LEU A 124 -9.15 -8.41 11.83
CA LEU A 124 -8.61 -7.42 10.90
C LEU A 124 -8.18 -6.17 11.67
N ASP A 125 -7.05 -5.61 11.29
CA ASP A 125 -6.60 -4.28 11.67
C ASP A 125 -6.33 -3.49 10.38
N VAL A 126 -7.38 -2.85 9.89
CA VAL A 126 -7.39 -2.16 8.59
C VAL A 126 -6.52 -0.90 8.63
N LEU A 127 -6.40 -0.27 9.81
CA LEU A 127 -5.64 0.96 10.02
C LEU A 127 -4.13 0.74 9.94
N HIS A 128 -3.66 -0.43 10.36
CA HIS A 128 -2.26 -0.83 10.28
C HIS A 128 -2.00 -1.85 9.16
N ASP A 129 -3.01 -2.07 8.30
CA ASP A 129 -2.92 -3.02 7.18
C ASP A 129 -2.50 -4.43 7.61
N LEU A 130 -3.13 -4.99 8.67
CA LEU A 130 -2.83 -6.33 9.18
C LEU A 130 -4.09 -7.20 9.19
N ALA A 131 -3.89 -8.51 9.05
CA ALA A 131 -4.91 -9.54 9.22
C ALA A 131 -4.34 -10.72 10.03
N LEU A 132 -5.15 -11.25 10.95
CA LEU A 132 -4.92 -12.50 11.65
C LEU A 132 -5.77 -13.59 11.02
N LEU A 133 -5.10 -14.61 10.56
CA LEU A 133 -5.70 -15.76 9.92
C LEU A 133 -5.48 -17.01 10.78
N ARG A 134 -6.27 -18.05 10.54
CA ARG A 134 -6.01 -19.38 11.08
C ARG A 134 -6.04 -20.40 9.94
N ALA A 135 -5.02 -21.25 9.92
CA ALA A 135 -5.00 -22.42 9.07
C ALA A 135 -6.13 -23.39 9.50
N GLY A 136 -6.84 -23.96 8.54
CA GLY A 136 -7.74 -25.07 8.80
C GLY A 136 -6.98 -26.27 9.38
N ASP A 137 -7.69 -27.31 9.80
CA ASP A 137 -7.17 -28.48 10.56
C ASP A 137 -5.98 -29.21 9.92
N ALA A 138 -5.61 -28.88 8.69
CA ALA A 138 -4.49 -29.48 7.95
C ALA A 138 -3.10 -29.17 8.51
N LEU A 139 -2.91 -28.14 9.36
CA LEU A 139 -1.64 -27.84 10.05
C LEU A 139 -1.53 -28.52 11.43
N ALA A 140 -2.62 -29.06 11.96
CA ALA A 140 -2.69 -29.61 13.32
C ALA A 140 -1.92 -30.95 13.56
N PRO A 141 -1.59 -31.81 12.58
CA PRO A 141 -1.11 -33.13 12.90
C PRO A 141 0.39 -33.39 12.89
N LEU A 142 1.27 -32.41 12.61
CA LEU A 142 2.71 -32.73 12.58
C LEU A 142 3.41 -32.76 13.94
N ALA A 143 2.77 -32.21 14.96
CA ALA A 143 3.27 -32.24 16.34
C ALA A 143 2.84 -33.54 17.12
N ALA A 144 1.78 -34.22 16.67
CA ALA A 144 1.23 -35.40 17.38
C ALA A 144 1.77 -36.75 16.91
N SER A 145 2.49 -36.80 15.76
CA SER A 145 2.96 -38.06 15.17
C SER A 145 4.26 -38.62 15.78
N ALA A 146 4.90 -37.89 16.67
CA ALA A 146 6.18 -38.33 17.28
C ALA A 146 6.01 -39.10 18.61
N ALA A 147 4.78 -39.24 19.14
CA ALA A 147 4.53 -39.84 20.44
C ALA A 147 3.75 -41.17 20.44
N GLY A 148 3.49 -41.78 19.28
CA GLY A 148 2.57 -42.92 19.21
C GLY A 148 2.94 -44.03 18.23
N ALA A 149 4.20 -44.50 18.19
CA ALA A 149 4.57 -45.72 17.47
C ALA A 149 5.11 -46.76 18.43
N GLY A 150 4.18 -47.40 19.16
CA GLY A 150 4.46 -48.56 20.00
C GLY A 150 3.24 -49.46 20.07
N ALA A 151 3.35 -50.63 19.45
CA ALA A 151 2.52 -51.87 19.56
C ALA A 151 1.21 -51.90 18.75
N SER A 152 1.10 -52.69 17.72
CA SER A 152 0.71 -54.11 17.74
C SER A 152 0.53 -54.66 16.32
N ALA A 153 1.21 -55.75 16.04
CA ALA A 153 1.07 -56.54 14.81
C ALA A 153 -0.11 -57.50 14.93
N ALA A 154 -0.94 -57.60 13.89
CA ALA A 154 -1.62 -58.88 13.52
C ALA A 154 -2.22 -58.77 12.10
N GLY A 155 -1.71 -59.54 11.24
CA GLY A 155 -2.00 -60.22 10.04
C GLY A 155 -3.31 -60.02 9.27
N ALA A 156 -3.14 -59.82 7.96
CA ALA A 156 -3.94 -60.49 6.94
C ALA A 156 -3.26 -60.36 5.57
N THR A 157 -2.84 -61.50 5.03
CA THR A 157 -2.31 -61.72 3.68
C THR A 157 -3.41 -61.65 2.63
N THR A 158 -3.23 -60.83 1.57
CA THR A 158 -3.88 -61.08 0.28
C THR A 158 -2.88 -60.77 -0.85
N SER A 159 -2.60 -61.82 -1.59
CA SER A 159 -1.73 -61.93 -2.76
C SER A 159 -2.39 -61.29 -3.98
N VAL A 160 -1.68 -60.44 -4.71
CA VAL A 160 -2.00 -60.12 -6.11
C VAL A 160 -0.70 -60.15 -6.94
N LYS A 161 -0.77 -60.90 -8.03
CA LYS A 161 0.28 -61.24 -8.98
C LYS A 161 0.93 -60.02 -9.66
N ALA A 162 2.26 -59.98 -9.68
CA ALA A 162 3.04 -59.09 -10.48
C ALA A 162 3.22 -59.61 -11.92
N THR A 163 2.99 -58.73 -12.89
CA THR A 163 3.38 -58.95 -14.29
C THR A 163 4.64 -58.12 -14.60
N SER A 164 5.69 -58.80 -14.99
CA SER A 164 7.00 -58.22 -15.29
C SER A 164 7.05 -57.58 -16.66
N VAL A 165 7.54 -56.33 -16.75
CA VAL A 165 8.04 -55.75 -18.00
C VAL A 165 9.51 -55.39 -17.83
N LYS A 166 10.32 -55.96 -18.71
CA LYS A 166 11.77 -55.76 -18.81
C LYS A 166 12.09 -54.32 -19.26
N ALA A 167 12.93 -53.63 -18.54
CA ALA A 167 13.56 -52.39 -19.02
C ALA A 167 15.08 -52.53 -18.95
N THR A 168 15.71 -52.17 -20.05
CA THR A 168 17.15 -52.23 -20.34
C THR A 168 17.93 -51.17 -19.55
N SER A 169 19.03 -51.62 -18.98
CA SER A 169 20.01 -50.83 -18.19
C SER A 169 20.93 -50.01 -19.09
N SER A 170 21.05 -48.69 -18.81
CA SER A 170 22.21 -47.89 -19.18
C SER A 170 22.85 -47.32 -17.91
N LYS A 171 24.10 -47.73 -17.68
CA LYS A 171 24.93 -47.24 -16.59
C LYS A 171 25.44 -45.83 -16.89
N VAL A 172 25.09 -44.84 -16.05
CA VAL A 172 25.82 -43.57 -15.90
C VAL A 172 26.19 -43.42 -14.43
N GLY A 173 27.46 -43.16 -14.17
CA GLY A 173 28.06 -43.21 -12.85
C GLY A 173 27.49 -42.16 -11.88
N ALA A 174 27.19 -42.62 -10.68
CA ALA A 174 26.73 -41.83 -9.57
C ALA A 174 27.92 -41.38 -8.70
N ASN A 175 28.14 -40.05 -8.65
CA ASN A 175 28.82 -39.46 -7.50
C ASN A 175 27.74 -39.06 -6.49
N ALA A 176 27.55 -39.92 -5.49
CA ALA A 176 26.67 -39.66 -4.38
C ALA A 176 27.38 -38.74 -3.35
N ALA A 177 27.16 -37.45 -3.43
CA ALA A 177 27.38 -36.60 -2.28
C ALA A 177 26.30 -36.90 -1.25
N ALA A 178 26.70 -37.31 -0.06
CA ALA A 178 25.83 -37.62 1.06
C ALA A 178 24.98 -36.41 1.44
N ALA A 179 23.73 -36.37 0.99
CA ALA A 179 22.73 -35.45 1.49
C ALA A 179 22.37 -35.89 2.91
N SER A 180 22.76 -35.11 3.89
CA SER A 180 22.34 -35.25 5.29
C SER A 180 20.80 -35.23 5.31
N SER A 181 20.17 -36.35 5.61
CA SER A 181 18.74 -36.45 5.84
C SER A 181 18.37 -35.85 7.21
N ALA A 182 18.34 -34.52 7.29
CA ALA A 182 17.66 -33.87 8.39
C ALA A 182 16.16 -34.14 8.22
N ALA A 183 15.52 -34.73 9.22
CA ALA A 183 14.07 -34.88 9.28
C ALA A 183 13.40 -33.52 9.04
N PRO A 184 12.25 -33.45 8.34
CA PRO A 184 11.56 -32.20 8.12
C PRO A 184 11.23 -31.58 9.48
N ARG A 185 11.82 -30.40 9.77
CA ARG A 185 11.50 -29.61 10.96
C ARG A 185 10.03 -29.27 10.89
N GLY A 186 9.26 -29.53 11.95
CA GLY A 186 7.88 -29.15 12.07
C GLY A 186 7.73 -27.63 11.97
N PHE A 187 6.53 -27.16 11.70
CA PHE A 187 6.19 -25.74 11.74
C PHE A 187 6.47 -25.18 13.13
N GLU A 188 7.49 -24.34 13.27
CA GLU A 188 7.78 -23.62 14.50
C GLU A 188 7.32 -22.18 14.34
N PRO A 189 6.43 -21.64 15.23
CA PRO A 189 5.99 -20.26 15.15
C PRO A 189 7.15 -19.30 15.36
N LEU A 190 7.17 -18.20 14.60
CA LEU A 190 8.14 -17.14 14.81
C LEU A 190 7.79 -16.35 16.08
N ALA A 191 8.77 -16.13 16.92
CA ALA A 191 8.63 -15.31 18.11
C ALA A 191 8.77 -13.82 17.76
N PHE A 192 8.01 -12.96 18.44
CA PHE A 192 8.19 -11.52 18.35
C PHE A 192 9.38 -11.08 19.22
N ARG A 193 10.09 -10.04 18.78
CA ARG A 193 11.16 -9.40 19.56
C ARG A 193 10.58 -8.85 20.87
N PRO A 194 11.23 -9.11 22.03
CA PRO A 194 10.77 -8.59 23.30
C PRO A 194 10.75 -7.06 23.32
N ALA A 195 9.71 -6.45 23.86
CA ALA A 195 9.59 -4.98 23.99
C ALA A 195 10.71 -4.35 24.83
N SER A 196 11.36 -5.12 25.69
CA SER A 196 12.54 -4.69 26.48
C SER A 196 13.81 -4.51 25.65
N GLN A 197 13.79 -4.92 24.37
CA GLN A 197 14.92 -4.83 23.45
C GLN A 197 14.57 -3.92 22.27
N PRO A 198 14.58 -2.59 22.42
CA PRO A 198 14.25 -1.68 21.33
C PRO A 198 15.26 -1.80 20.18
N LEU A 199 14.80 -1.58 18.95
CA LEU A 199 15.68 -1.55 17.78
C LEU A 199 16.58 -0.30 17.82
N ALA A 200 17.86 -0.48 17.54
CA ALA A 200 18.81 0.61 17.35
C ALA A 200 18.96 0.98 15.86
N GLN A 201 19.10 2.28 15.53
CA GLN A 201 19.37 2.70 14.17
C GLN A 201 20.66 2.07 13.63
N GLY A 202 20.59 1.55 12.41
CA GLY A 202 21.67 0.79 11.78
C GLY A 202 21.65 -0.71 12.07
N GLU A 203 20.78 -1.18 12.98
CA GLU A 203 20.60 -2.61 13.25
C GLU A 203 20.10 -3.33 11.98
N ARG A 204 20.61 -4.53 11.75
CA ARG A 204 20.25 -5.33 10.60
C ARG A 204 18.84 -5.89 10.75
N ILE A 205 18.12 -5.88 9.65
CA ILE A 205 16.81 -6.48 9.51
C ILE A 205 16.80 -7.36 8.27
N TYR A 206 16.17 -8.51 8.38
CA TYR A 206 15.97 -9.47 7.30
C TYR A 206 14.49 -9.55 6.98
N SER A 207 14.12 -9.05 5.80
CA SER A 207 12.77 -9.16 5.28
C SER A 207 12.62 -10.44 4.47
N LEU A 208 11.61 -11.25 4.77
CA LEU A 208 11.32 -12.51 4.10
C LEU A 208 9.94 -12.47 3.43
N GLY A 209 9.81 -13.19 2.31
CA GLY A 209 8.54 -13.30 1.58
C GLY A 209 8.72 -14.03 0.26
N ASN A 210 7.62 -14.12 -0.50
CA ASN A 210 7.59 -14.76 -1.82
C ASN A 210 7.35 -13.71 -2.91
N PRO A 211 8.40 -13.04 -3.41
CA PRO A 211 8.24 -12.01 -4.43
C PRO A 211 7.74 -12.62 -5.74
N LEU A 212 6.73 -11.99 -6.35
CA LEU A 212 6.23 -12.35 -7.69
C LEU A 212 5.87 -13.84 -7.87
N ASP A 213 5.58 -14.55 -6.79
CA ASP A 213 5.27 -15.99 -6.81
C ASP A 213 6.42 -16.88 -7.36
N VAL A 214 7.68 -16.45 -7.20
CA VAL A 214 8.85 -17.21 -7.71
C VAL A 214 9.59 -18.01 -6.63
N GLY A 215 9.08 -18.01 -5.40
CA GLY A 215 9.66 -18.70 -4.25
C GLY A 215 10.07 -17.77 -3.11
N PHE A 216 10.22 -18.34 -1.91
CA PHE A 216 10.61 -17.56 -0.75
C PHE A 216 12.04 -17.07 -0.84
N THR A 217 12.20 -15.79 -0.54
CA THR A 217 13.49 -15.08 -0.55
C THR A 217 13.73 -14.33 0.76
N ILE A 218 14.97 -13.90 0.96
CA ILE A 218 15.38 -13.04 2.05
C ILE A 218 16.07 -11.80 1.46
N THR A 219 15.72 -10.63 1.99
CA THR A 219 16.38 -9.36 1.69
C THR A 219 16.94 -8.79 2.98
N GLN A 220 18.22 -8.46 2.97
CA GLN A 220 18.88 -7.80 4.09
C GLN A 220 18.86 -6.29 3.92
N GLY A 221 18.63 -5.56 5.00
CA GLY A 221 18.69 -4.12 5.08
C GLY A 221 18.92 -3.65 6.50
N THR A 222 18.64 -2.37 6.77
CA THR A 222 18.87 -1.73 8.05
C THR A 222 17.61 -1.09 8.61
N TYR A 223 17.49 -1.07 9.93
CA TYR A 223 16.52 -0.23 10.63
C TYR A 223 16.99 1.23 10.64
N ASN A 224 16.21 2.12 10.04
CA ASN A 224 16.54 3.56 9.96
C ASN A 224 15.62 4.43 10.84
N GLY A 225 15.00 3.82 11.84
CA GLY A 225 14.05 4.50 12.74
C GLY A 225 12.61 4.44 12.22
N LEU A 226 11.74 5.19 12.86
CA LEU A 226 10.35 5.35 12.42
C LEU A 226 10.25 6.41 11.32
N VAL A 227 9.33 6.19 10.40
CA VAL A 227 9.03 7.14 9.32
C VAL A 227 8.53 8.45 9.94
N ARG A 228 9.24 9.53 9.63
CA ARG A 228 8.79 10.88 10.02
C ARG A 228 7.55 11.27 9.20
N ARG A 229 6.65 12.02 9.81
CA ARG A 229 5.43 12.53 9.15
C ARG A 229 4.47 11.44 8.68
N SER A 230 4.46 10.29 9.33
CA SER A 230 3.42 9.28 9.16
C SER A 230 2.32 9.44 10.19
N PHE A 231 1.05 9.24 9.81
CA PHE A 231 -0.07 9.31 10.75
C PHE A 231 -0.04 8.14 11.72
N TYR A 232 0.23 6.93 11.22
CA TYR A 232 0.52 5.74 12.02
C TYR A 232 2.01 5.41 11.98
N PRO A 233 2.60 4.91 13.07
CA PRO A 233 4.00 4.49 13.08
C PRO A 233 4.32 3.46 12.00
N GLN A 234 5.39 3.69 11.26
CA GLN A 234 5.96 2.76 10.29
C GLN A 234 7.47 2.72 10.47
N ILE A 235 8.07 1.56 10.32
CA ILE A 235 9.53 1.40 10.34
C ILE A 235 10.06 1.76 8.94
N PHE A 236 11.09 2.60 8.89
CA PHE A 236 11.87 2.81 7.68
C PHE A 236 12.92 1.70 7.54
N PHE A 237 12.70 0.81 6.60
CA PHE A 237 13.59 -0.28 6.24
C PHE A 237 14.46 0.10 5.04
N GLY A 238 15.79 0.14 5.26
CA GLY A 238 16.79 0.41 4.22
C GLY A 238 17.13 -0.87 3.45
N GLY A 239 16.15 -1.45 2.81
CA GLY A 239 16.26 -2.67 2.00
C GLY A 239 15.14 -2.75 0.97
N ALA A 240 15.31 -3.55 -0.07
CA ALA A 240 14.32 -3.68 -1.14
C ALA A 240 13.18 -4.63 -0.74
N LEU A 241 11.93 -4.20 -0.95
CA LEU A 241 10.75 -5.06 -0.95
C LEU A 241 10.20 -5.17 -2.37
N SER A 242 9.69 -6.32 -2.72
CA SER A 242 9.03 -6.59 -4.00
C SER A 242 7.56 -6.97 -3.78
N ALA A 243 6.74 -6.81 -4.83
CA ALA A 243 5.37 -7.30 -4.82
C ALA A 243 5.33 -8.79 -4.46
N GLY A 244 4.38 -9.21 -3.61
CA GLY A 244 4.30 -10.55 -3.06
C GLY A 244 5.04 -10.76 -1.73
N MET A 245 5.98 -9.88 -1.34
CA MET A 245 6.59 -9.92 0.00
C MET A 245 5.69 -9.31 1.09
N SER A 246 4.66 -8.57 0.71
CA SER A 246 3.66 -8.00 1.64
C SER A 246 3.09 -9.05 2.57
N GLY A 247 3.03 -8.76 3.87
CA GLY A 247 2.56 -9.66 4.93
C GLY A 247 3.62 -10.64 5.46
N GLY A 248 4.78 -10.74 4.81
CA GLY A 248 5.91 -11.51 5.31
C GLY A 248 6.60 -10.84 6.50
N PRO A 249 7.36 -11.60 7.31
CA PRO A 249 8.05 -11.08 8.49
C PRO A 249 9.31 -10.31 8.13
N ALA A 250 9.62 -9.31 8.94
CA ALA A 250 10.94 -8.71 9.05
C ALA A 250 11.54 -9.15 10.40
N LEU A 251 12.75 -9.73 10.36
CA LEU A 251 13.40 -10.41 11.48
C LEU A 251 14.70 -9.71 11.86
N ASP A 252 15.07 -9.79 13.14
CA ASP A 252 16.42 -9.46 13.62
C ASP A 252 17.45 -10.59 13.40
N ASP A 253 18.69 -10.39 13.86
CA ASP A 253 19.78 -11.39 13.74
C ASP A 253 19.49 -12.69 14.53
N GLU A 254 18.62 -12.65 15.53
CA GLU A 254 18.19 -13.78 16.35
C GLU A 254 16.98 -14.53 15.74
N GLY A 255 16.34 -13.94 14.73
CA GLY A 255 15.16 -14.49 14.08
C GLY A 255 13.83 -14.08 14.72
N HIS A 256 13.83 -13.06 15.60
CA HIS A 256 12.60 -12.51 16.16
C HIS A 256 11.94 -11.51 15.20
N VAL A 257 10.62 -11.53 15.15
CA VAL A 257 9.83 -10.60 14.33
C VAL A 257 9.90 -9.18 14.91
N VAL A 258 10.40 -8.25 14.12
CA VAL A 258 10.47 -6.81 14.45
C VAL A 258 9.44 -5.99 13.69
N GLY A 259 8.91 -6.52 12.60
CA GLY A 259 7.90 -5.86 11.77
C GLY A 259 7.31 -6.76 10.69
N ILE A 260 6.33 -6.24 9.97
CA ILE A 260 5.64 -6.90 8.86
C ILE A 260 5.83 -6.09 7.58
N ASN A 261 6.25 -6.72 6.51
CA ASN A 261 6.47 -6.09 5.21
C ASN A 261 5.16 -5.51 4.67
N VAL A 262 5.13 -4.24 4.26
CA VAL A 262 3.89 -3.66 3.74
C VAL A 262 4.05 -3.02 2.36
N ALA A 263 5.04 -2.17 2.15
CA ALA A 263 5.15 -1.38 0.94
C ALA A 263 6.59 -0.94 0.65
N ARG A 264 6.80 -0.50 -0.58
CA ARG A 264 8.02 0.19 -1.01
C ARG A 264 7.66 1.55 -1.62
N ARG A 265 8.56 2.50 -1.59
CA ARG A 265 8.45 3.69 -2.42
C ARG A 265 8.77 3.34 -3.87
N VAL A 266 7.95 3.87 -4.79
CA VAL A 266 8.18 3.69 -6.24
C VAL A 266 9.19 4.70 -6.79
N ASP A 267 9.44 5.79 -6.05
CA ASP A 267 10.33 6.90 -6.38
C ASP A 267 11.68 6.84 -5.64
N GLY A 268 11.98 5.72 -4.94
CA GLY A 268 13.22 5.51 -4.19
C GLY A 268 13.67 4.07 -4.21
N GLU A 269 14.93 3.82 -4.58
CA GLU A 269 15.56 2.52 -4.46
C GLU A 269 15.82 2.21 -2.96
N GLN A 270 15.55 0.98 -2.54
CA GLN A 270 15.79 0.49 -1.16
C GLN A 270 15.11 1.31 -0.05
N VAL A 271 14.03 2.03 -0.38
CA VAL A 271 13.18 2.70 0.61
C VAL A 271 11.89 1.90 0.76
N SER A 272 11.79 1.17 1.85
CA SER A 272 10.65 0.31 2.15
C SER A 272 10.11 0.56 3.54
N PHE A 273 8.87 0.14 3.78
CA PHE A 273 8.17 0.37 5.03
C PHE A 273 7.68 -0.94 5.62
N LEU A 274 7.78 -1.05 6.95
CA LEU A 274 7.27 -2.17 7.71
C LEU A 274 6.26 -1.66 8.74
N VAL A 275 5.23 -2.44 8.99
CA VAL A 275 4.38 -2.25 10.17
C VAL A 275 5.14 -2.74 11.40
N PRO A 276 5.28 -1.95 12.49
CA PRO A 276 5.91 -2.40 13.72
C PRO A 276 5.24 -3.65 14.30
N ALA A 277 6.03 -4.58 14.82
CA ALA A 277 5.55 -5.86 15.35
C ALA A 277 4.53 -5.71 16.49
N GLU A 278 4.55 -4.61 17.25
CA GLU A 278 3.61 -4.33 18.32
C GLU A 278 2.13 -4.35 17.88
N PHE A 279 1.85 -3.91 16.65
CA PHE A 279 0.49 -3.96 16.10
C PHE A 279 0.05 -5.40 15.82
N ALA A 280 0.95 -6.26 15.34
CA ALA A 280 0.67 -7.68 15.15
C ALA A 280 0.51 -8.43 16.49
N ILE A 281 1.31 -8.09 17.50
CA ILE A 281 1.16 -8.60 18.87
C ILE A 281 -0.22 -8.23 19.41
N GLY A 282 -0.62 -6.96 19.28
CA GLY A 282 -1.95 -6.48 19.69
C GLY A 282 -3.08 -7.18 18.93
N LEU A 283 -2.93 -7.38 17.61
CA LEU A 283 -3.89 -8.10 16.79
C LEU A 283 -4.04 -9.56 17.21
N LEU A 284 -2.94 -10.25 17.46
CA LEU A 284 -2.92 -11.62 17.96
C LEU A 284 -3.60 -11.72 19.33
N ALA A 285 -3.28 -10.81 20.26
CA ALA A 285 -3.89 -10.80 21.60
C ALA A 285 -5.42 -10.65 21.57
N ARG A 286 -5.94 -9.81 20.66
CA ARG A 286 -7.38 -9.61 20.49
C ARG A 286 -8.08 -10.73 19.70
N GLY A 287 -7.37 -11.40 18.80
CA GLY A 287 -7.99 -12.27 17.79
C GLY A 287 -7.67 -13.77 17.90
N LYS A 288 -6.72 -14.21 18.73
CA LYS A 288 -6.30 -15.63 18.78
C LYS A 288 -7.44 -16.61 19.15
N ASP A 289 -8.37 -16.17 19.98
CA ASP A 289 -9.50 -16.98 20.45
C ASP A 289 -10.82 -16.55 19.75
N ALA A 290 -10.76 -15.66 18.76
CA ALA A 290 -11.94 -15.18 18.06
C ALA A 290 -12.50 -16.25 17.11
N ALA A 291 -13.83 -16.22 16.95
CA ALA A 291 -14.49 -17.00 15.91
C ALA A 291 -14.13 -16.45 14.52
N PRO A 292 -14.10 -17.29 13.47
CA PRO A 292 -13.90 -16.83 12.11
C PRO A 292 -14.93 -15.78 11.70
N ILE A 293 -14.46 -14.76 10.96
CA ILE A 293 -15.34 -13.75 10.37
C ILE A 293 -16.16 -14.42 9.26
N ILE A 294 -17.49 -14.36 9.41
CA ILE A 294 -18.44 -14.92 8.45
C ILE A 294 -19.12 -13.77 7.70
N GLY A 295 -19.15 -13.85 6.37
CA GLY A 295 -19.74 -12.84 5.50
C GLY A 295 -18.83 -11.64 5.24
N PRO A 296 -19.32 -10.62 4.51
CA PRO A 296 -18.54 -9.45 4.12
C PRO A 296 -18.14 -8.59 5.31
N ALA A 297 -16.86 -8.31 5.47
CA ALA A 297 -16.28 -7.57 6.60
C ALA A 297 -16.44 -6.04 6.52
N TYR A 298 -17.35 -5.50 5.67
CA TYR A 298 -17.54 -4.04 5.54
C TYR A 298 -17.88 -3.34 6.87
N GLY A 299 -18.61 -4.00 7.78
CA GLY A 299 -18.92 -3.42 9.09
C GLY A 299 -17.67 -3.20 9.95
N ILE A 300 -16.71 -4.14 9.94
CA ILE A 300 -15.45 -4.04 10.67
C ILE A 300 -14.57 -2.94 10.05
N VAL A 301 -14.55 -2.86 8.73
CA VAL A 301 -13.80 -1.82 8.01
C VAL A 301 -14.41 -0.43 8.30
N ASP A 302 -15.75 -0.31 8.24
CA ASP A 302 -16.44 0.95 8.51
C ASP A 302 -16.17 1.45 9.93
N GLU A 303 -16.29 0.59 10.94
CA GLU A 303 -16.02 0.95 12.34
C GLU A 303 -14.61 1.51 12.53
N GLN A 304 -13.58 0.85 11.96
CA GLN A 304 -12.20 1.31 12.06
C GLN A 304 -11.98 2.61 11.28
N LEU A 305 -12.60 2.76 10.12
CA LEU A 305 -12.54 4.02 9.35
C LEU A 305 -13.23 5.17 10.08
N GLN A 306 -14.33 4.91 10.80
CA GLN A 306 -14.97 5.92 11.66
C GLN A 306 -14.05 6.39 12.78
N GLN A 307 -13.32 5.47 13.43
CA GLN A 307 -12.31 5.81 14.44
C GLN A 307 -11.16 6.62 13.81
N HIS A 308 -10.66 6.18 12.66
CA HIS A 308 -9.59 6.87 11.93
C HIS A 308 -9.98 8.30 11.56
N GLN A 309 -11.12 8.49 10.91
CA GLN A 309 -11.54 9.80 10.42
C GLN A 309 -11.80 10.79 11.56
N ALA A 310 -12.29 10.33 12.71
CA ALA A 310 -12.43 11.15 13.89
C ALA A 310 -11.06 11.63 14.41
N ALA A 311 -10.13 10.70 14.64
CA ALA A 311 -8.77 11.00 15.08
C ALA A 311 -8.00 11.88 14.07
N LEU A 312 -8.17 11.63 12.77
CA LEU A 312 -7.56 12.41 11.70
C LEU A 312 -8.07 13.86 11.71
N THR A 313 -9.40 14.04 11.81
CA THR A 313 -10.02 15.36 11.85
C THR A 313 -9.56 16.16 13.06
N ASP A 314 -9.61 15.55 14.24
CA ASP A 314 -9.21 16.21 15.49
C ASP A 314 -7.72 16.61 15.47
N ARG A 315 -6.84 15.70 15.05
CA ARG A 315 -5.40 15.99 14.93
C ARG A 315 -5.09 17.03 13.86
N PHE A 316 -5.81 17.02 12.73
CA PHE A 316 -5.62 18.00 11.66
C PHE A 316 -6.00 19.41 12.11
N ILE A 317 -7.15 19.56 12.74
CA ILE A 317 -7.62 20.86 13.24
C ILE A 317 -6.74 21.37 14.40
N ALA A 318 -6.34 20.49 15.31
CA ALA A 318 -5.53 20.86 16.48
C ALA A 318 -4.13 21.39 16.14
N GLN A 319 -3.55 20.98 15.01
CA GLN A 319 -2.20 21.43 14.62
C GLN A 319 -2.16 22.87 14.09
N GLY A 320 -3.32 23.47 13.72
CA GLY A 320 -3.42 24.80 13.15
C GLY A 320 -2.76 24.92 11.77
N TRP A 321 -2.49 26.17 11.37
CA TRP A 321 -1.89 26.50 10.08
C TRP A 321 -0.54 27.17 10.24
N LYS A 322 0.40 26.86 9.34
CA LYS A 322 1.63 27.65 9.17
C LYS A 322 1.29 28.95 8.44
N GLU A 323 1.99 30.00 8.77
CA GLU A 323 1.95 31.21 7.95
C GLU A 323 2.71 30.95 6.64
N ALA A 324 2.00 31.02 5.52
CA ALA A 324 2.62 31.02 4.21
C ALA A 324 3.08 32.44 3.86
N THR A 325 4.26 32.56 3.30
CA THR A 325 4.77 33.82 2.73
C THR A 325 4.12 34.06 1.36
N HIS A 326 2.96 34.74 1.35
CA HIS A 326 2.39 35.28 0.14
C HIS A 326 2.25 36.80 0.35
N PRO A 327 2.61 37.66 -0.63
CA PRO A 327 2.68 39.09 -0.42
C PRO A 327 1.32 39.74 -0.08
N ARG A 328 0.22 39.06 -0.38
CA ARG A 328 -1.13 39.64 -0.26
C ARG A 328 -2.09 38.81 0.60
N TYR A 329 -1.98 37.49 0.57
CA TYR A 329 -2.94 36.59 1.20
C TYR A 329 -2.29 35.69 2.24
N ARG A 330 -3.00 35.42 3.33
CA ARG A 330 -2.72 34.26 4.18
C ARG A 330 -3.39 33.04 3.55
N VAL A 331 -2.59 32.04 3.24
CA VAL A 331 -3.01 30.80 2.60
C VAL A 331 -2.78 29.65 3.60
N PRO A 332 -3.79 28.78 3.82
CA PRO A 332 -3.67 27.70 4.80
C PRO A 332 -2.67 26.63 4.36
N VAL A 333 -1.49 26.62 4.96
CA VAL A 333 -0.48 25.59 4.78
C VAL A 333 -0.40 24.74 6.05
N PRO A 334 -0.56 23.41 5.97
CA PRO A 334 -0.49 22.57 7.15
C PRO A 334 0.97 22.46 7.66
N PRO A 335 1.19 22.31 8.97
CA PRO A 335 2.50 21.98 9.48
C PRO A 335 2.92 20.56 9.08
N ASP A 336 4.25 20.31 9.02
CA ASP A 336 4.83 19.04 8.60
C ASP A 336 4.76 17.96 9.72
N VAL A 337 3.60 17.73 10.30
CA VAL A 337 3.43 16.74 11.38
C VAL A 337 3.21 15.34 10.81
N PHE A 338 2.23 15.19 9.89
CA PHE A 338 1.93 13.94 9.19
C PHE A 338 1.62 14.16 7.70
N MET A 339 2.03 15.31 7.17
CA MET A 339 1.92 15.65 5.75
C MET A 339 3.29 16.05 5.21
N ARG A 340 3.47 15.85 3.90
CA ARG A 340 4.63 16.35 3.16
C ARG A 340 4.16 17.39 2.14
N CYS A 341 4.92 18.49 2.04
CA CYS A 341 4.64 19.54 1.09
C CYS A 341 5.78 19.66 0.08
N TRP A 342 5.43 19.89 -1.17
CA TRP A 342 6.36 20.17 -2.28
C TRP A 342 5.95 21.47 -2.95
N GLY A 343 6.94 22.20 -3.45
CA GLY A 343 6.75 23.40 -4.26
C GLY A 343 7.13 23.13 -5.71
N THR A 344 6.39 23.74 -6.64
CA THR A 344 6.72 23.78 -8.07
C THR A 344 6.46 25.19 -8.56
N SER A 345 7.38 25.74 -9.37
CA SER A 345 7.24 27.05 -10.00
C SER A 345 7.32 26.87 -11.52
N GLU A 346 6.39 27.47 -12.24
CA GLU A 346 6.37 27.48 -13.69
C GLU A 346 6.25 28.90 -14.23
N VAL A 347 7.26 29.33 -14.99
CA VAL A 347 7.27 30.63 -15.65
C VAL A 347 7.07 30.40 -17.16
N SER A 348 5.96 30.92 -17.67
CA SER A 348 5.64 30.80 -19.08
C SER A 348 6.60 31.59 -19.96
N ARG A 349 7.33 30.91 -20.85
CA ARG A 349 8.25 31.53 -21.82
C ARG A 349 7.53 32.23 -22.97
N THR A 350 6.25 31.94 -23.19
CA THR A 350 5.46 32.41 -24.32
C THR A 350 4.35 33.42 -23.93
N GLY A 351 4.50 34.10 -22.79
CA GLY A 351 3.49 35.05 -22.32
C GLY A 351 2.21 34.40 -21.82
N GLY A 352 2.34 33.22 -21.17
CA GLY A 352 1.26 32.50 -20.52
C GLY A 352 1.03 32.98 -19.09
N LEU A 353 0.25 32.18 -18.34
CA LEU A 353 0.00 32.38 -16.92
C LEU A 353 1.16 31.80 -16.12
N ASP A 354 1.87 32.63 -15.39
CA ASP A 354 2.91 32.17 -14.45
C ASP A 354 2.23 31.69 -13.18
N PHE A 355 2.73 30.59 -12.58
CA PHE A 355 2.21 30.13 -11.31
C PHE A 355 3.26 29.46 -10.41
N GLU A 356 3.03 29.58 -9.12
CA GLU A 356 3.71 28.83 -8.06
C GLU A 356 2.70 27.92 -7.38
N ARG A 357 3.05 26.63 -7.26
CA ARG A 357 2.21 25.63 -6.65
C ARG A 357 2.86 25.08 -5.38
N SER A 358 2.07 24.95 -4.32
CA SER A 358 2.39 24.16 -3.13
C SER A 358 1.38 23.03 -3.03
N GLU A 359 1.87 21.80 -2.91
CA GLU A 359 1.04 20.60 -2.75
C GLU A 359 1.48 19.82 -1.51
N CYS A 360 0.53 19.56 -0.60
CA CYS A 360 0.74 18.86 0.65
C CYS A 360 -0.16 17.64 0.69
N GLN A 361 0.40 16.46 1.01
CA GLN A 361 -0.39 15.23 1.10
C GLN A 361 0.11 14.33 2.23
N MET A 362 -0.77 13.50 2.74
CA MET A 362 -0.43 12.41 3.65
C MET A 362 0.15 11.24 2.88
N ASP A 363 1.16 10.59 3.46
CA ASP A 363 1.69 9.31 2.92
C ASP A 363 0.80 8.12 3.34
N THR A 364 0.07 8.24 4.45
CA THR A 364 -0.81 7.19 4.98
C THR A 364 -2.06 7.03 4.13
N ARG A 365 -2.33 5.79 3.71
CA ARG A 365 -3.52 5.39 2.96
C ARG A 365 -4.05 4.10 3.52
N ILE A 366 -5.35 4.00 3.70
CA ILE A 366 -6.02 2.80 4.21
C ILE A 366 -6.63 2.04 3.04
N PHE A 367 -6.30 0.77 2.92
CA PHE A 367 -6.81 -0.10 1.86
C PHE A 367 -8.25 -0.50 2.14
N VAL A 368 -9.11 -0.49 1.11
CA VAL A 368 -10.47 -1.01 1.12
C VAL A 368 -10.69 -1.80 -0.18
N GLY A 369 -10.12 -3.00 -0.25
CA GLY A 369 -10.13 -3.82 -1.46
C GLY A 369 -9.36 -3.12 -2.59
N GLU A 370 -10.08 -2.77 -3.65
CA GLU A 370 -9.51 -2.20 -4.90
C GLU A 370 -9.11 -0.72 -4.79
N TYR A 371 -9.40 -0.03 -3.69
CA TYR A 371 -9.13 1.39 -3.51
C TYR A 371 -8.57 1.72 -2.14
N THR A 372 -8.10 2.94 -1.99
CA THR A 372 -7.62 3.49 -0.72
C THR A 372 -8.43 4.71 -0.32
N THR A 373 -8.45 5.00 0.99
CA THR A 373 -9.17 6.13 1.60
C THR A 373 -8.46 6.64 2.86
N GLY A 374 -9.07 7.50 3.65
CA GLY A 374 -8.57 7.95 4.95
C GLY A 374 -7.41 8.93 4.85
N THR A 375 -7.42 9.83 3.87
CA THR A 375 -6.32 10.77 3.62
C THR A 375 -6.80 12.20 3.46
N ILE A 376 -5.93 13.16 3.78
CA ILE A 376 -6.09 14.59 3.50
C ILE A 376 -4.98 15.04 2.54
N SER A 377 -5.35 15.89 1.58
CA SER A 377 -4.41 16.60 0.72
C SER A 377 -4.82 18.06 0.51
N LEU A 378 -3.84 18.92 0.31
CA LEU A 378 -4.04 20.35 0.02
C LEU A 378 -3.17 20.75 -1.16
N ARG A 379 -3.69 21.68 -1.97
CA ARG A 379 -2.95 22.31 -3.06
C ARG A 379 -3.30 23.80 -3.10
N HIS A 380 -2.28 24.63 -3.21
CA HIS A 380 -2.43 26.07 -3.45
C HIS A 380 -1.61 26.46 -4.67
N GLU A 381 -2.17 27.34 -5.48
CA GLU A 381 -1.55 27.88 -6.67
C GLU A 381 -1.68 29.39 -6.66
N SER A 382 -0.55 30.09 -6.65
CA SER A 382 -0.47 31.54 -6.81
C SER A 382 -0.22 31.86 -8.28
N TYR A 383 -1.06 32.67 -8.88
CA TYR A 383 -1.03 33.01 -10.29
C TYR A 383 -0.64 34.45 -10.51
N ASP A 384 0.31 34.69 -11.43
CA ASP A 384 0.65 36.00 -11.97
C ASP A 384 0.32 36.08 -13.47
N GLY A 385 -0.62 36.93 -13.81
CA GLY A 385 -1.06 37.22 -15.17
C GLY A 385 -0.74 38.63 -15.64
N SER A 386 0.17 39.37 -14.97
CA SER A 386 0.56 40.72 -15.33
C SER A 386 1.00 40.87 -16.79
N LYS A 387 1.52 39.80 -17.40
CA LYS A 387 1.91 39.75 -18.82
C LYS A 387 0.74 39.51 -19.78
N LEU A 388 -0.44 39.17 -19.27
CA LEU A 388 -1.61 38.78 -20.07
C LEU A 388 -2.64 39.92 -20.24
N GLY A 389 -2.71 40.80 -19.25
CA GLY A 389 -3.79 41.75 -19.06
C GLY A 389 -5.10 41.13 -18.54
N PRO A 390 -6.03 41.93 -18.02
CA PRO A 390 -7.14 41.46 -17.20
C PRO A 390 -8.05 40.41 -17.85
N LEU A 391 -8.43 40.62 -19.10
CA LEU A 391 -9.38 39.70 -19.78
C LEU A 391 -8.77 38.33 -20.05
N ARG A 392 -7.52 38.28 -20.48
CA ARG A 392 -6.83 36.99 -20.73
C ARG A 392 -6.50 36.29 -19.42
N PHE A 393 -6.12 37.07 -18.40
CA PHE A 393 -5.94 36.53 -17.07
C PHE A 393 -7.22 35.87 -16.56
N ALA A 394 -8.34 36.61 -16.53
CA ALA A 394 -9.63 36.11 -16.06
C ALA A 394 -10.04 34.80 -16.78
N ALA A 395 -9.86 34.74 -18.11
CA ALA A 395 -10.15 33.54 -18.89
C ALA A 395 -9.28 32.33 -18.48
N ARG A 396 -7.95 32.54 -18.34
CA ARG A 396 -6.99 31.48 -17.94
C ARG A 396 -7.19 31.05 -16.51
N TYR A 397 -7.36 31.99 -15.60
CA TYR A 397 -7.59 31.79 -14.17
C TYR A 397 -8.88 31.00 -13.92
N SER A 398 -9.96 31.33 -14.66
CA SER A 398 -11.21 30.55 -14.58
C SER A 398 -11.07 29.13 -15.16
N GLN A 399 -10.27 28.95 -16.23
CA GLN A 399 -10.02 27.64 -16.81
C GLN A 399 -9.20 26.71 -15.89
N SER A 400 -8.32 27.26 -15.05
CA SER A 400 -7.53 26.49 -14.08
C SER A 400 -8.37 26.03 -12.88
N PHE A 401 -9.48 26.72 -12.58
CA PHE A 401 -10.39 26.37 -11.48
C PHE A 401 -11.33 25.22 -11.90
N ARG A 402 -10.95 24.01 -11.53
CA ARG A 402 -11.69 22.79 -11.91
C ARG A 402 -12.21 22.03 -10.71
N ASN A 403 -13.48 21.65 -10.76
CA ASN A 403 -14.22 20.99 -9.67
C ASN A 403 -14.05 19.47 -9.62
N GLU A 404 -13.55 18.81 -10.68
CA GLU A 404 -13.78 17.39 -10.89
C GLU A 404 -12.62 16.50 -10.48
N SER A 405 -11.74 16.93 -9.63
CA SER A 405 -10.52 16.19 -9.36
C SER A 405 -10.61 15.16 -8.23
N PHE A 406 -11.78 14.63 -7.92
CA PHE A 406 -11.83 13.40 -7.13
C PHE A 406 -11.14 12.26 -7.89
N ILE A 407 -10.37 11.44 -7.16
CA ILE A 407 -9.89 10.18 -7.70
C ILE A 407 -11.11 9.40 -8.21
N ARG A 408 -11.14 9.06 -9.49
CA ARG A 408 -12.27 8.33 -10.07
C ARG A 408 -12.23 6.90 -9.56
N LEU A 409 -13.17 6.56 -8.71
CA LEU A 409 -13.48 5.18 -8.36
C LEU A 409 -14.63 4.67 -9.24
N PRO A 410 -14.67 3.35 -9.52
CA PRO A 410 -15.81 2.76 -10.22
C PRO A 410 -17.13 3.10 -9.52
N ALA A 411 -18.19 3.29 -10.31
CA ALA A 411 -19.53 3.67 -9.81
C ALA A 411 -20.13 2.67 -8.80
N GLN A 412 -19.58 1.47 -8.71
CA GLN A 412 -19.97 0.47 -7.70
C GLN A 412 -19.55 0.87 -6.27
N HIS A 413 -18.51 1.69 -6.10
CA HIS A 413 -17.99 2.05 -4.78
C HIS A 413 -18.54 3.37 -4.24
N GLN A 414 -18.79 4.34 -5.12
CA GLN A 414 -19.18 5.69 -4.71
C GLN A 414 -20.32 6.25 -5.57
N THR A 415 -21.00 7.27 -5.02
CA THR A 415 -21.98 8.06 -5.75
C THR A 415 -21.27 9.06 -6.69
N LYS A 416 -22.03 9.65 -7.62
CA LYS A 416 -21.58 10.83 -8.35
C LYS A 416 -21.39 11.99 -7.35
N PRO A 417 -20.36 12.84 -7.51
CA PRO A 417 -20.20 14.02 -6.67
C PRO A 417 -21.37 15.00 -6.87
N ARG A 418 -21.76 15.64 -5.76
CA ARG A 418 -22.66 16.78 -5.75
C ARG A 418 -21.88 17.99 -5.27
N CYS A 419 -21.95 19.09 -6.01
CA CYS A 419 -21.22 20.30 -5.72
C CYS A 419 -22.18 21.47 -5.49
N ASN A 420 -21.86 22.31 -4.51
CA ASN A 420 -22.44 23.63 -4.29
C ASN A 420 -21.36 24.67 -4.50
N GLU A 421 -21.71 25.76 -5.16
CA GLU A 421 -20.85 26.90 -5.42
C GLU A 421 -21.46 28.13 -4.81
N ASP A 422 -20.63 28.96 -4.17
CA ASP A 422 -21.06 30.24 -3.60
C ASP A 422 -19.91 31.26 -3.62
N PHE A 423 -20.26 32.54 -3.47
CA PHE A 423 -19.32 33.64 -3.27
C PHE A 423 -19.34 34.02 -1.80
N VAL A 424 -18.20 33.87 -1.14
CA VAL A 424 -18.07 34.16 0.28
C VAL A 424 -17.10 35.32 0.50
N ASP A 425 -17.39 36.16 1.48
CA ASP A 425 -16.47 37.20 1.94
C ASP A 425 -15.74 36.77 3.20
N ARG A 426 -14.42 36.95 3.23
CA ARG A 426 -13.58 36.69 4.39
C ARG A 426 -12.82 37.96 4.80
N ASP A 427 -13.41 38.77 5.69
CA ASP A 427 -12.85 40.02 6.16
C ASP A 427 -12.56 40.98 4.98
N GLY A 428 -13.48 41.09 4.03
CA GLY A 428 -13.35 41.89 2.81
C GLY A 428 -12.60 41.22 1.66
N LEU A 429 -12.14 39.98 1.82
CA LEU A 429 -11.58 39.19 0.74
C LEU A 429 -12.68 38.38 0.03
N PRO A 430 -13.06 38.76 -1.22
CA PRO A 430 -14.05 38.04 -1.98
C PRO A 430 -13.45 36.71 -2.51
N LEU A 431 -14.11 35.61 -2.19
CA LEU A 431 -13.73 34.29 -2.61
C LEU A 431 -14.87 33.63 -3.38
N ARG A 432 -14.54 32.92 -4.46
CA ARG A 432 -15.38 31.89 -5.04
C ARG A 432 -15.06 30.59 -4.35
N ALA A 433 -16.04 29.91 -3.76
CA ALA A 433 -15.88 28.65 -3.07
C ALA A 433 -16.79 27.58 -3.69
N VAL A 434 -16.24 26.39 -3.91
CA VAL A 434 -16.99 25.22 -4.37
C VAL A 434 -16.74 24.08 -3.41
N VAL A 435 -17.81 23.49 -2.88
CA VAL A 435 -17.73 22.30 -2.02
C VAL A 435 -18.40 21.15 -2.74
N CYS A 436 -17.64 20.11 -3.03
CA CYS A 436 -18.13 18.87 -3.64
C CYS A 436 -18.05 17.73 -2.66
N MET A 437 -19.09 16.89 -2.63
CA MET A 437 -19.12 15.67 -1.79
C MET A 437 -19.64 14.49 -2.59
N ARG A 438 -19.14 13.28 -2.24
CA ARG A 438 -19.67 11.99 -2.71
C ARG A 438 -19.64 10.98 -1.58
N ALA A 439 -20.63 10.07 -1.55
CA ALA A 439 -20.77 9.06 -0.51
C ALA A 439 -20.20 7.72 -0.95
N TYR A 440 -19.67 6.95 -0.01
CA TYR A 440 -19.36 5.53 -0.20
C TYR A 440 -20.63 4.69 -0.11
N LYS A 441 -20.81 3.72 -1.03
CA LYS A 441 -22.02 2.91 -1.10
C LYS A 441 -22.05 1.76 -0.08
N LYS A 442 -20.88 1.27 0.32
CA LYS A 442 -20.72 0.14 1.24
C LYS A 442 -20.13 0.52 2.59
N LEU A 443 -19.81 1.78 2.79
CA LEU A 443 -19.31 2.35 4.04
C LEU A 443 -20.25 3.50 4.41
N PRO A 444 -21.33 3.21 5.11
CA PRO A 444 -22.37 4.19 5.43
C PRO A 444 -21.78 5.32 6.27
N GLN A 445 -22.26 6.55 6.02
CA GLN A 445 -21.84 7.78 6.69
C GLN A 445 -20.40 8.25 6.39
N LEU A 446 -19.68 7.61 5.45
CA LEU A 446 -18.40 8.10 4.96
C LEU A 446 -18.53 8.78 3.60
N TYR A 447 -17.79 9.87 3.45
CA TYR A 447 -17.80 10.75 2.28
C TYR A 447 -16.38 11.14 1.90
N ASP A 448 -16.18 11.41 0.60
CA ASP A 448 -15.08 12.25 0.16
C ASP A 448 -15.60 13.68 0.00
N VAL A 449 -14.84 14.65 0.46
CA VAL A 449 -15.10 16.08 0.30
C VAL A 449 -13.95 16.75 -0.44
N SER A 450 -14.27 17.66 -1.35
CA SER A 450 -13.32 18.55 -2.00
C SER A 450 -13.81 19.98 -1.85
N VAL A 451 -12.95 20.88 -1.36
CA VAL A 451 -13.19 22.30 -1.23
C VAL A 451 -12.24 23.03 -2.16
N LEU A 452 -12.78 23.81 -3.08
CA LEU A 452 -12.02 24.65 -3.99
C LEU A 452 -12.30 26.12 -3.68
N VAL A 453 -11.25 26.92 -3.74
CA VAL A 453 -11.33 28.36 -3.46
C VAL A 453 -10.56 29.12 -4.54
N ALA A 454 -11.08 30.26 -4.96
CA ALA A 454 -10.36 31.22 -5.81
C ALA A 454 -10.58 32.64 -5.29
N THR A 455 -9.52 33.45 -5.18
CA THR A 455 -9.59 34.87 -4.86
C THR A 455 -10.08 35.64 -6.07
N LEU A 456 -10.87 36.72 -5.84
CA LEU A 456 -11.52 37.51 -6.91
C LEU A 456 -11.23 39.01 -6.82
N ASP A 457 -10.28 39.40 -5.99
CA ASP A 457 -10.01 40.83 -5.69
C ASP A 457 -9.07 41.51 -6.69
N GLN A 458 -8.33 40.74 -7.50
CA GLN A 458 -7.33 41.30 -8.42
C GLN A 458 -7.61 40.92 -9.89
N PRO A 459 -7.41 41.88 -10.83
CA PRO A 459 -7.68 41.67 -12.24
C PRO A 459 -6.59 40.87 -12.96
N GLU A 460 -5.38 40.74 -12.41
CA GLU A 460 -4.21 40.15 -13.08
C GLU A 460 -3.43 39.18 -12.19
N SER A 461 -3.89 38.92 -10.98
CA SER A 461 -3.27 37.92 -10.07
C SER A 461 -4.33 37.27 -9.18
N GLY A 462 -4.00 36.13 -8.58
CA GLY A 462 -4.91 35.48 -7.67
C GLY A 462 -4.33 34.20 -7.11
N VAL A 463 -5.01 33.66 -6.10
CA VAL A 463 -4.68 32.36 -5.49
C VAL A 463 -5.87 31.42 -5.65
N GLN A 464 -5.59 30.21 -6.09
CA GLN A 464 -6.54 29.11 -6.03
C GLN A 464 -6.07 28.11 -4.99
N GLY A 465 -7.01 27.59 -4.22
CA GLY A 465 -6.79 26.60 -3.21
C GLY A 465 -7.68 25.37 -3.43
N ARG A 466 -7.18 24.21 -3.02
CA ARG A 466 -7.93 22.97 -2.99
C ARG A 466 -7.59 22.20 -1.74
N PHE A 467 -8.63 21.71 -1.08
CA PHE A 467 -8.56 20.82 0.06
C PHE A 467 -9.39 19.58 -0.24
N ASP A 468 -8.79 18.40 -0.11
CA ASP A 468 -9.49 17.13 -0.25
C ASP A 468 -9.36 16.33 1.04
N ALA A 469 -10.47 15.76 1.53
CA ALA A 469 -10.48 14.75 2.58
C ALA A 469 -11.29 13.55 2.13
N GLN A 470 -10.74 12.36 2.32
CA GLN A 470 -11.35 11.10 1.90
C GLN A 470 -11.76 10.25 3.08
N GLY A 471 -12.94 9.63 3.00
CA GLY A 471 -13.44 8.73 4.04
C GLY A 471 -13.75 9.42 5.35
N VAL A 472 -14.33 10.61 5.33
CA VAL A 472 -14.73 11.39 6.51
C VAL A 472 -16.25 11.37 6.71
N SER A 473 -16.71 11.49 7.94
CA SER A 473 -18.15 11.66 8.23
C SER A 473 -18.65 13.01 7.73
N PHE A 474 -19.97 13.14 7.52
CA PHE A 474 -20.56 14.41 7.06
C PHE A 474 -20.23 15.57 8.00
N GLY A 475 -20.35 15.37 9.32
CA GLY A 475 -20.03 16.41 10.30
C GLY A 475 -18.54 16.80 10.29
N ASN A 476 -17.65 15.84 10.13
CA ASN A 476 -16.21 16.12 10.03
C ASN A 476 -15.83 16.75 8.69
N ALA A 477 -16.51 16.40 7.59
CA ALA A 477 -16.37 17.08 6.31
C ALA A 477 -16.72 18.57 6.43
N GLN A 478 -17.82 18.90 7.12
CA GLN A 478 -18.20 20.29 7.38
C GLN A 478 -17.15 21.03 8.24
N LYS A 479 -16.70 20.42 9.35
CA LYS A 479 -15.67 21.01 10.22
C LYS A 479 -14.37 21.29 9.46
N LEU A 480 -13.91 20.33 8.65
CA LEU A 480 -12.70 20.47 7.86
C LEU A 480 -12.83 21.53 6.77
N ALA A 481 -13.97 21.56 6.06
CA ALA A 481 -14.25 22.57 5.05
C ALA A 481 -14.29 23.98 5.66
N GLN A 482 -14.96 24.16 6.79
CA GLN A 482 -15.02 25.40 7.52
C GLN A 482 -13.63 25.84 7.99
N HIS A 483 -12.87 24.93 8.63
CA HIS A 483 -11.51 25.19 9.11
C HIS A 483 -10.57 25.64 7.97
N TYR A 484 -10.72 25.04 6.78
CA TYR A 484 -9.96 25.42 5.60
C TYR A 484 -10.35 26.78 5.06
N LEU A 485 -11.65 27.05 4.91
CA LEU A 485 -12.18 28.33 4.38
C LEU A 485 -11.87 29.51 5.31
N ASP A 486 -11.94 29.30 6.63
CA ASP A 486 -11.68 30.35 7.63
C ASP A 486 -10.20 30.77 7.71
N ALA A 487 -9.31 29.96 7.13
CA ALA A 487 -7.89 30.26 7.12
C ALA A 487 -7.45 31.23 6.02
N PHE A 488 -8.28 31.49 5.00
CA PHE A 488 -8.00 32.49 3.98
C PHE A 488 -8.27 33.90 4.49
N ARG A 489 -7.28 34.79 4.44
CA ARG A 489 -7.35 36.19 4.91
C ARG A 489 -6.38 37.05 4.14
N TRP A 490 -6.55 38.37 4.29
CA TRP A 490 -5.54 39.37 3.91
C TRP A 490 -4.28 39.23 4.79
N VAL A 491 -3.12 39.47 4.21
CA VAL A 491 -1.91 39.80 4.99
C VAL A 491 -2.08 41.20 5.53
N ARG A 492 -2.16 41.34 6.84
CA ARG A 492 -2.19 42.63 7.54
C ARG A 492 -0.76 43.12 7.79
#